data_8e8cefbe2e7107fed3a3516d25a802d9
#
_entry.id   8e8cefbe2e7107fed3a3516d25a802d9
#
_cell.length_a   1.000
_cell.length_b   1.000
_cell.length_c   1.000
_cell.angle_alpha   90.00
_cell.angle_beta   90.00
_cell.angle_gamma   90.00
#
_symmetry.space_group_name_H-M   'P 1'
#
loop_
_entity.id
_entity.type
_entity.pdbx_description
1 polymer ?
#
loop_
_entity_poly.entity_id
_entity_poly.type
_entity_poly.pdbx_seq_one_letter_code
_entity_poly.pdbx_strand_id
1 'polypeptide(L)'
;MKWIIYGMIMLGSLLMVYNIYGFVRYARNIRRSEKWGEEMRILNVPIFLLVMFLFGYIAVGLFGKPDLIMAAILFGGSIFVFIMYRLIDRITERIMEREHLEARLLASEESSRAKNSFLASISHEMRTPVNVILGLDSIALKNPDLAASTRDQLTKIGQSGRHLLGLINNMLDLQRIETGEMDVRQEPFRLRDLTDQINAIAGTLCEEKGLRYQVTIADGADGWYQGDSLLLKQVLLNLLENAVKFTDPPGSVGFSAERLPSDGAKALLRFSVTDTGIGIGSDYLPKVFEPFSQEDTSFTTRFGGSGMGLAIAKNDTELMGGNIAVESQPNVGSTFTVTLPLTPIAPQDSAAGEETPEIDLEGRRILITEDIPENAEIAADLLELEGAVTEHAENGQKAFEMFQSSAPHYYDAILMDLRMPMMDGYEAARSIRALSREDAGTIPIIALTANASQEDVHRSMESGMNAHLVKPIDADLLYATLTHWIRAGAGRKEEA
;
A
#
# COMPACT_ATOMS: atom_id res chain seq x y z
N MET A 1 12.20 59.41 52.62
CA MET A 1 13.21 59.04 51.55
C MET A 1 14.16 57.94 52.03
N LYS A 2 14.83 58.02 53.16
CA LYS A 2 15.77 57.00 53.66
C LYS A 2 15.15 55.59 53.75
N TRP A 3 13.94 55.44 54.24
CA TRP A 3 13.23 54.17 54.37
C TRP A 3 12.92 53.54 53.05
N ILE A 4 12.64 54.29 51.96
CA ILE A 4 12.42 53.81 50.61
C ILE A 4 13.72 53.25 50.05
N ILE A 5 14.83 53.95 50.24
CA ILE A 5 16.17 53.54 49.72
C ILE A 5 16.58 52.21 50.38
N TYR A 6 16.49 52.08 51.71
CA TYR A 6 16.82 50.82 52.39
C TYR A 6 15.83 49.72 52.09
N GLY A 7 14.53 50.02 51.86
CA GLY A 7 13.54 49.06 51.41
C GLY A 7 13.84 48.46 50.04
N MET A 8 14.24 49.32 49.08
CA MET A 8 14.65 48.85 47.71
C MET A 8 15.91 47.99 47.78
N ILE A 9 16.92 48.35 48.62
CA ILE A 9 18.13 47.55 48.79
C ILE A 9 17.81 46.18 49.39
N MET A 10 16.98 46.16 50.44
CA MET A 10 16.56 44.93 51.10
C MET A 10 15.79 43.99 50.13
N LEU A 11 14.80 44.55 49.39
CA LEU A 11 14.00 43.77 48.43
C LEU A 11 14.86 43.25 47.25
N GLY A 12 15.79 44.08 46.74
CA GLY A 12 16.75 43.68 45.71
C GLY A 12 17.69 42.55 46.18
N SER A 13 18.16 42.62 47.44
CA SER A 13 18.96 41.55 48.03
C SER A 13 18.20 40.23 48.16
N LEU A 14 16.94 40.26 48.58
CA LEU A 14 16.08 39.09 48.67
C LEU A 14 15.81 38.47 47.26
N LEU A 15 15.56 39.34 46.29
CA LEU A 15 15.37 38.87 44.89
C LEU A 15 16.67 38.26 44.34
N MET A 16 17.84 38.79 44.71
CA MET A 16 19.12 38.23 44.30
C MET A 16 19.38 36.85 44.92
N VAL A 17 19.03 36.62 46.18
CA VAL A 17 19.08 35.30 46.82
C VAL A 17 18.19 34.32 46.10
N TYR A 18 16.98 34.72 45.73
CA TYR A 18 16.07 33.90 44.94
C TYR A 18 16.64 33.55 43.58
N ASN A 19 17.26 34.51 42.90
CA ASN A 19 17.90 34.30 41.61
C ASN A 19 19.09 33.32 41.71
N ILE A 20 19.92 33.43 42.75
CA ILE A 20 21.02 32.49 43.00
C ILE A 20 20.46 31.07 43.21
N TYR A 21 19.43 30.92 44.05
CA TYR A 21 18.80 29.62 44.25
C TYR A 21 18.22 29.04 42.97
N GLY A 22 17.55 29.84 42.14
CA GLY A 22 17.00 29.46 40.85
C GLY A 22 18.11 28.99 39.89
N PHE A 23 19.19 29.73 39.74
CA PHE A 23 20.32 29.35 38.90
C PHE A 23 21.03 28.06 39.38
N VAL A 24 21.20 27.89 40.68
CA VAL A 24 21.77 26.65 41.26
C VAL A 24 20.88 25.44 40.97
N ARG A 25 19.55 25.60 41.11
CA ARG A 25 18.57 24.56 40.78
C ARG A 25 18.60 24.21 39.29
N TYR A 26 18.63 25.23 38.45
CA TYR A 26 18.75 25.09 36.99
C TYR A 26 20.04 24.35 36.58
N ALA A 27 21.18 24.78 37.11
CA ALA A 27 22.46 24.12 36.88
C ALA A 27 22.45 22.63 37.33
N ARG A 28 21.76 22.33 38.45
CA ARG A 28 21.62 20.96 38.96
C ARG A 28 20.74 20.09 38.06
N ASN A 29 19.70 20.63 37.46
CA ASN A 29 18.81 19.93 36.57
C ASN A 29 19.52 19.61 35.25
N ILE A 30 20.27 20.54 34.69
CA ILE A 30 21.09 20.31 33.48
C ILE A 30 22.19 19.27 33.75
N ARG A 31 22.79 19.29 34.94
CA ARG A 31 23.84 18.32 35.32
C ARG A 31 23.37 16.86 35.34
N ARG A 32 22.09 16.58 35.42
CA ARG A 32 21.49 15.24 35.36
C ARG A 32 21.31 14.73 33.92
N SER A 33 21.47 15.58 32.92
CA SER A 33 21.44 15.21 31.49
C SER A 33 22.87 14.92 31.02
N GLU A 34 23.18 13.70 30.62
CA GLU A 34 24.54 13.22 30.26
C GLU A 34 25.23 13.98 29.10
N LYS A 35 24.48 14.77 28.33
CA LYS A 35 24.97 15.44 27.11
C LYS A 35 25.84 16.69 27.33
N TRP A 36 25.92 17.26 28.53
CA TRP A 36 26.45 18.61 28.75
C TRP A 36 27.72 18.70 29.64
N GLY A 37 28.57 17.67 29.63
CA GLY A 37 29.70 17.53 30.56
C GLY A 37 30.78 18.63 30.49
N GLU A 38 31.13 19.20 29.35
CA GLU A 38 32.17 20.20 29.19
C GLU A 38 31.69 21.65 29.28
N GLU A 39 30.47 21.94 28.83
CA GLU A 39 29.90 23.31 28.85
C GLU A 39 29.51 23.79 30.24
N MET A 40 29.57 22.93 31.23
CA MET A 40 29.15 23.18 32.59
C MET A 40 30.01 24.18 33.39
N ARG A 41 31.25 24.41 32.94
CA ARG A 41 32.11 25.46 33.55
C ARG A 41 31.53 26.86 33.29
N ILE A 42 30.89 27.06 32.17
CA ILE A 42 30.26 28.32 31.77
C ILE A 42 29.08 28.69 32.72
N LEU A 43 28.31 27.69 33.20
CA LEU A 43 27.19 27.92 34.10
C LEU A 43 27.60 28.40 35.51
N ASN A 44 28.81 28.11 35.95
CA ASN A 44 29.30 28.58 37.25
C ASN A 44 29.63 30.08 37.26
N VAL A 45 29.93 30.67 36.08
CA VAL A 45 30.25 32.13 35.97
C VAL A 45 29.07 33.00 36.35
N PRO A 46 27.83 32.82 35.86
CA PRO A 46 26.68 33.57 36.32
C PRO A 46 26.41 33.44 37.81
N ILE A 47 26.54 32.25 38.39
CA ILE A 47 26.34 32.01 39.81
C ILE A 47 27.37 32.80 40.63
N PHE A 48 28.64 32.76 40.23
CA PHE A 48 29.70 33.51 40.90
C PHE A 48 29.47 35.03 40.84
N LEU A 49 29.05 35.54 39.67
CA LEU A 49 28.72 36.97 39.52
C LEU A 49 27.54 37.37 40.38
N LEU A 50 26.48 36.57 40.45
CA LEU A 50 25.30 36.82 41.29
C LEU A 50 25.66 36.88 42.77
N VAL A 51 26.54 35.99 43.22
CA VAL A 51 27.06 36.00 44.59
C VAL A 51 27.87 37.27 44.88
N MET A 52 28.75 37.67 43.97
CA MET A 52 29.50 38.94 44.06
C MET A 52 28.55 40.15 44.13
N PHE A 53 27.52 40.18 43.28
CA PHE A 53 26.52 41.26 43.33
C PHE A 53 25.78 41.28 44.67
N LEU A 54 25.42 40.12 45.23
CA LEU A 54 24.78 40.03 46.55
C LEU A 54 25.68 40.63 47.67
N PHE A 55 26.98 40.33 47.65
CA PHE A 55 27.94 40.95 48.57
C PHE A 55 27.99 42.47 48.40
N GLY A 56 27.96 42.95 47.14
CA GLY A 56 27.88 44.39 46.86
C GLY A 56 26.63 45.06 47.46
N TYR A 57 25.46 44.41 47.38
CA TYR A 57 24.24 44.88 48.02
C TYR A 57 24.37 45.03 49.55
N ILE A 58 24.90 43.96 50.13
CA ILE A 58 25.11 43.97 51.63
C ILE A 58 26.09 45.06 52.07
N ALA A 59 27.19 45.21 51.34
CA ALA A 59 28.21 46.22 51.63
C ALA A 59 27.67 47.64 51.49
N VAL A 60 26.89 47.91 50.44
CA VAL A 60 26.24 49.25 50.27
C VAL A 60 25.19 49.49 51.28
N GLY A 61 24.41 48.50 51.76
CA GLY A 61 23.41 48.61 52.77
C GLY A 61 23.98 48.88 54.21
N LEU A 62 25.15 48.23 54.50
CA LEU A 62 25.77 48.31 55.85
C LEU A 62 26.76 49.45 55.98
N PHE A 63 27.57 49.72 54.99
CA PHE A 63 28.74 50.63 55.04
C PHE A 63 28.58 51.88 54.17
N GLY A 64 27.64 51.86 53.21
CA GLY A 64 27.48 52.93 52.23
C GLY A 64 26.57 54.06 52.76
N LYS A 65 26.54 55.17 51.99
CA LYS A 65 25.52 56.20 52.06
C LYS A 65 24.71 56.22 50.79
N PRO A 66 23.85 55.16 50.55
CA PRO A 66 23.15 55.02 49.32
C PRO A 66 22.21 56.16 49.03
N ASP A 67 22.22 56.68 47.82
CA ASP A 67 21.21 57.58 47.31
C ASP A 67 20.11 56.83 46.57
N LEU A 68 19.05 57.54 46.17
CA LEU A 68 17.91 56.94 45.47
C LEU A 68 18.29 56.33 44.11
N ILE A 69 19.25 56.98 43.43
CA ILE A 69 19.68 56.53 42.12
C ILE A 69 20.41 55.17 42.23
N MET A 70 21.33 55.06 43.20
CA MET A 70 22.06 53.80 43.43
C MET A 70 21.11 52.68 43.86
N ALA A 71 20.15 52.93 44.72
CA ALA A 71 19.16 51.96 45.16
C ALA A 71 18.29 51.49 43.96
N ALA A 72 17.89 52.41 43.09
CA ALA A 72 17.09 52.10 41.88
C ALA A 72 17.89 51.25 40.86
N ILE A 73 19.17 51.56 40.64
CA ILE A 73 20.04 50.79 39.73
C ILE A 73 20.23 49.35 40.27
N LEU A 74 20.52 49.20 41.54
CA LEU A 74 20.67 47.89 42.16
C LEU A 74 19.38 47.09 42.06
N PHE A 75 18.25 47.64 42.45
CA PHE A 75 16.94 46.97 42.39
C PHE A 75 16.54 46.59 40.95
N GLY A 76 16.74 47.53 39.97
CA GLY A 76 16.50 47.26 38.56
C GLY A 76 17.36 46.15 38.01
N GLY A 77 18.65 46.10 38.43
CA GLY A 77 19.56 44.98 38.06
C GLY A 77 19.05 43.63 38.57
N SER A 78 18.51 43.55 39.79
CA SER A 78 17.95 42.30 40.32
C SER A 78 16.72 41.84 39.57
N ILE A 79 15.84 42.77 39.17
CA ILE A 79 14.69 42.46 38.33
C ILE A 79 15.13 41.97 36.94
N PHE A 80 16.11 42.63 36.32
CA PHE A 80 16.65 42.23 35.04
C PHE A 80 17.20 40.80 35.10
N VAL A 81 17.99 40.46 36.09
CA VAL A 81 18.53 39.11 36.29
C VAL A 81 17.40 38.09 36.48
N PHE A 82 16.37 38.43 37.24
CA PHE A 82 15.19 37.58 37.45
C PHE A 82 14.47 37.29 36.12
N ILE A 83 14.25 38.30 35.30
CA ILE A 83 13.60 38.16 34.00
C ILE A 83 14.47 37.29 33.07
N MET A 84 15.78 37.55 33.00
CA MET A 84 16.71 36.78 32.17
C MET A 84 16.76 35.31 32.61
N TYR A 85 16.82 35.05 33.93
CA TYR A 85 16.77 33.67 34.41
C TYR A 85 15.47 32.96 34.00
N ARG A 86 14.32 33.59 34.16
CA ARG A 86 13.02 33.03 33.75
C ARG A 86 12.94 32.77 32.24
N LEU A 87 13.53 33.66 31.46
CA LEU A 87 13.56 33.50 29.99
C LEU A 87 14.43 32.31 29.57
N ILE A 88 15.64 32.20 30.15
CA ILE A 88 16.56 31.09 29.88
C ILE A 88 15.92 29.77 30.31
N ASP A 89 15.35 29.69 31.49
CA ASP A 89 14.67 28.48 31.99
C ASP A 89 13.57 28.00 31.04
N ARG A 90 12.70 28.90 30.58
CA ARG A 90 11.63 28.60 29.63
C ARG A 90 12.15 28.19 28.24
N ILE A 91 13.19 28.84 27.74
CA ILE A 91 13.77 28.52 26.45
C ILE A 91 14.40 27.13 26.49
N THR A 92 15.13 26.83 27.56
CA THR A 92 15.77 25.50 27.71
C THR A 92 14.74 24.37 27.84
N GLU A 93 13.68 24.61 28.63
CA GLU A 93 12.58 23.65 28.76
C GLU A 93 11.94 23.35 27.40
N ARG A 94 11.64 24.36 26.59
CA ARG A 94 11.09 24.18 25.24
C ARG A 94 12.03 23.48 24.29
N ILE A 95 13.34 23.77 24.35
CA ILE A 95 14.35 23.10 23.52
C ILE A 95 14.41 21.60 23.87
N MET A 96 14.47 21.26 25.15
CA MET A 96 14.50 19.86 25.60
C MET A 96 13.24 19.10 25.21
N GLU A 97 12.06 19.72 25.34
CA GLU A 97 10.78 19.12 24.95
C GLU A 97 10.73 18.86 23.44
N ARG A 98 11.23 19.81 22.65
CA ARG A 98 11.32 19.67 21.19
C ARG A 98 12.28 18.56 20.78
N GLU A 99 13.50 18.51 21.33
CA GLU A 99 14.46 17.45 21.06
C GLU A 99 13.90 16.07 21.42
N HIS A 100 13.16 15.96 22.53
CA HIS A 100 12.56 14.70 22.94
C HIS A 100 11.42 14.27 22.00
N LEU A 101 10.62 15.21 21.50
CA LEU A 101 9.60 14.96 20.48
C LEU A 101 10.23 14.52 19.15
N GLU A 102 11.25 15.22 18.70
CA GLU A 102 11.98 14.89 17.46
C GLU A 102 12.61 13.49 17.54
N ALA A 103 13.24 13.15 18.67
CA ALA A 103 13.82 11.83 18.89
C ALA A 103 12.75 10.71 18.90
N ARG A 104 11.57 10.96 19.46
CA ARG A 104 10.44 10.02 19.42
C ARG A 104 9.88 9.84 18.02
N LEU A 105 9.75 10.91 17.24
CA LEU A 105 9.30 10.85 15.86
C LEU A 105 10.26 10.02 15.02
N LEU A 106 11.56 10.30 15.10
CA LEU A 106 12.59 9.55 14.38
C LEU A 106 12.58 8.05 14.74
N ALA A 107 12.50 7.72 16.03
CA ALA A 107 12.42 6.32 16.47
C ALA A 107 11.14 5.63 15.98
N SER A 108 10.01 6.34 15.92
CA SER A 108 8.76 5.83 15.38
C SER A 108 8.83 5.58 13.88
N GLU A 109 9.43 6.53 13.13
CA GLU A 109 9.63 6.38 11.68
C GLU A 109 10.58 5.23 11.33
N GLU A 110 11.70 5.10 12.05
CA GLU A 110 12.65 3.98 11.87
C GLU A 110 11.97 2.63 12.15
N SER A 111 11.19 2.55 13.22
CA SER A 111 10.44 1.34 13.56
C SER A 111 9.41 0.99 12.48
N SER A 112 8.71 1.98 11.95
CA SER A 112 7.74 1.79 10.87
C SER A 112 8.42 1.32 9.59
N ARG A 113 9.53 1.95 9.19
CA ARG A 113 10.32 1.54 8.01
C ARG A 113 10.87 0.11 8.14
N ALA A 114 11.40 -0.25 9.31
CA ALA A 114 11.90 -1.60 9.57
C ALA A 114 10.77 -2.64 9.47
N LYS A 115 9.60 -2.35 10.05
CA LYS A 115 8.40 -3.20 9.96
C LYS A 115 7.98 -3.40 8.50
N ASN A 116 7.95 -2.33 7.71
CA ASN A 116 7.52 -2.36 6.31
C ASN A 116 8.50 -3.16 5.43
N SER A 117 9.80 -2.91 5.56
CA SER A 117 10.83 -3.68 4.86
C SER A 117 10.78 -5.17 5.19
N PHE A 118 10.59 -5.52 6.46
CA PHE A 118 10.48 -6.90 6.92
C PHE A 118 9.26 -7.61 6.31
N LEU A 119 8.09 -6.95 6.28
CA LEU A 119 6.87 -7.54 5.76
C LEU A 119 6.91 -7.68 4.22
N ALA A 120 7.53 -6.73 3.52
CA ALA A 120 7.76 -6.83 2.08
C ALA A 120 8.68 -8.01 1.74
N SER A 121 9.77 -8.20 2.50
CA SER A 121 10.67 -9.35 2.33
C SER A 121 9.97 -10.68 2.59
N ILE A 122 9.26 -10.82 3.71
CA ILE A 122 8.51 -12.04 4.04
C ILE A 122 7.49 -12.37 2.97
N SER A 123 6.77 -11.36 2.46
CA SER A 123 5.78 -11.60 1.40
C SER A 123 6.42 -12.18 0.14
N HIS A 124 7.56 -11.66 -0.26
CA HIS A 124 8.29 -12.19 -1.41
C HIS A 124 8.76 -13.63 -1.15
N GLU A 125 9.34 -13.89 0.03
CA GLU A 125 9.81 -15.22 0.42
C GLU A 125 8.67 -16.24 0.57
N MET A 126 7.46 -15.82 0.95
CA MET A 126 6.29 -16.70 1.04
C MET A 126 5.61 -16.91 -0.31
N ARG A 127 5.59 -15.89 -1.18
CA ARG A 127 4.97 -15.98 -2.50
C ARG A 127 5.64 -17.02 -3.37
N THR A 128 6.96 -17.09 -3.37
CA THR A 128 7.74 -18.02 -4.20
C THR A 128 7.37 -19.48 -3.96
N PRO A 129 7.42 -20.06 -2.75
CA PRO A 129 7.05 -21.46 -2.53
C PRO A 129 5.55 -21.73 -2.79
N VAL A 130 4.68 -20.76 -2.52
CA VAL A 130 3.24 -20.91 -2.79
C VAL A 130 2.97 -20.99 -4.28
N ASN A 131 3.65 -20.18 -5.09
CA ASN A 131 3.52 -20.21 -6.55
C ASN A 131 4.00 -21.55 -7.12
N VAL A 132 5.10 -22.09 -6.62
CA VAL A 132 5.58 -23.43 -6.99
C VAL A 132 4.53 -24.49 -6.67
N ILE A 133 3.93 -24.45 -5.48
CA ILE A 133 2.85 -25.39 -5.10
C ILE A 133 1.67 -25.27 -6.07
N LEU A 134 1.23 -24.05 -6.39
CA LEU A 134 0.11 -23.81 -7.30
C LEU A 134 0.42 -24.24 -8.74
N GLY A 135 1.65 -24.01 -9.20
CA GLY A 135 2.11 -24.47 -10.52
C GLY A 135 2.08 -25.99 -10.64
N LEU A 136 2.70 -26.67 -9.67
CA LEU A 136 2.70 -28.14 -9.64
C LEU A 136 1.28 -28.73 -9.52
N ASP A 137 0.41 -28.10 -8.72
CA ASP A 137 -0.99 -28.48 -8.60
C ASP A 137 -1.73 -28.37 -9.94
N SER A 138 -1.54 -27.25 -10.64
CA SER A 138 -2.15 -27.01 -11.96
C SER A 138 -1.68 -28.02 -13.00
N ILE A 139 -0.38 -28.35 -13.05
CA ILE A 139 0.19 -29.36 -13.92
C ILE A 139 -0.40 -30.74 -13.60
N ALA A 140 -0.43 -31.11 -12.31
CA ALA A 140 -0.97 -32.40 -11.88
C ALA A 140 -2.45 -32.54 -12.24
N LEU A 141 -3.28 -31.49 -12.08
CA LEU A 141 -4.71 -31.51 -12.40
C LEU A 141 -5.00 -31.70 -13.90
N LYS A 142 -4.07 -31.34 -14.79
CA LYS A 142 -4.20 -31.54 -16.23
C LYS A 142 -4.03 -33.01 -16.69
N ASN A 143 -3.50 -33.88 -15.83
CA ASN A 143 -3.40 -35.30 -16.15
C ASN A 143 -4.82 -35.92 -16.25
N PRO A 144 -5.24 -36.45 -17.42
CA PRO A 144 -6.57 -37.05 -17.62
C PRO A 144 -6.78 -38.34 -16.83
N ASP A 145 -5.70 -39.08 -16.51
CA ASP A 145 -5.75 -40.39 -15.85
C ASP A 145 -5.82 -40.32 -14.32
N LEU A 146 -5.97 -39.09 -13.74
CA LEU A 146 -6.09 -38.94 -12.32
C LEU A 146 -7.37 -39.56 -11.73
N ALA A 147 -7.22 -40.36 -10.68
CA ALA A 147 -8.36 -40.84 -9.90
C ALA A 147 -9.16 -39.64 -9.34
N ALA A 148 -10.49 -39.73 -9.32
CA ALA A 148 -11.39 -38.66 -8.87
C ALA A 148 -11.04 -38.15 -7.44
N SER A 149 -10.66 -39.07 -6.55
CA SER A 149 -10.22 -38.73 -5.18
C SER A 149 -8.93 -37.90 -5.13
N THR A 150 -7.98 -38.19 -6.03
CA THR A 150 -6.71 -37.46 -6.13
C THR A 150 -6.97 -36.08 -6.73
N ARG A 151 -7.84 -35.97 -7.74
CA ARG A 151 -8.26 -34.69 -8.32
C ARG A 151 -8.93 -33.80 -7.28
N ASP A 152 -9.82 -34.31 -6.44
CA ASP A 152 -10.45 -33.59 -5.36
C ASP A 152 -9.43 -33.07 -4.32
N GLN A 153 -8.43 -33.91 -3.98
CA GLN A 153 -7.35 -33.50 -3.08
C GLN A 153 -6.48 -32.40 -3.67
N LEU A 154 -6.06 -32.49 -4.92
CA LEU A 154 -5.29 -31.48 -5.63
C LEU A 154 -6.08 -30.18 -5.72
N THR A 155 -7.35 -30.22 -6.11
CA THR A 155 -8.22 -29.03 -6.15
C THR A 155 -8.24 -28.32 -4.78
N LYS A 156 -8.31 -29.05 -3.68
CA LYS A 156 -8.26 -28.49 -2.32
C LYS A 156 -6.90 -27.87 -1.99
N ILE A 157 -5.80 -28.49 -2.44
CA ILE A 157 -4.45 -27.94 -2.28
C ILE A 157 -4.33 -26.62 -3.04
N GLY A 158 -4.76 -26.57 -4.29
CA GLY A 158 -4.76 -25.36 -5.11
C GLY A 158 -5.62 -24.24 -4.50
N GLN A 159 -6.82 -24.57 -3.99
CA GLN A 159 -7.66 -23.60 -3.29
C GLN A 159 -6.98 -23.05 -2.03
N SER A 160 -6.34 -23.90 -1.23
CA SER A 160 -5.61 -23.48 -0.02
C SER A 160 -4.40 -22.61 -0.36
N GLY A 161 -3.66 -22.93 -1.42
CA GLY A 161 -2.53 -22.15 -1.91
C GLY A 161 -2.96 -20.76 -2.40
N ARG A 162 -4.02 -20.68 -3.20
CA ARG A 162 -4.60 -19.39 -3.65
C ARG A 162 -5.11 -18.56 -2.47
N HIS A 163 -5.75 -19.19 -1.51
CA HIS A 163 -6.18 -18.50 -0.29
C HIS A 163 -5.01 -17.90 0.49
N LEU A 164 -3.93 -18.66 0.68
CA LEU A 164 -2.72 -18.17 1.37
C LEU A 164 -2.07 -17.01 0.62
N LEU A 165 -2.00 -17.09 -0.72
CA LEU A 165 -1.49 -16.00 -1.56
C LEU A 165 -2.34 -14.74 -1.42
N GLY A 166 -3.67 -14.89 -1.39
CA GLY A 166 -4.60 -13.80 -1.12
C GLY A 166 -4.35 -13.13 0.24
N LEU A 167 -4.10 -13.90 1.31
CA LEU A 167 -3.76 -13.37 2.63
C LEU A 167 -2.47 -12.54 2.62
N ILE A 168 -1.43 -13.05 1.94
CA ILE A 168 -0.14 -12.36 1.81
C ILE A 168 -0.31 -11.03 1.04
N ASN A 169 -1.03 -11.04 -0.07
CA ASN A 169 -1.29 -9.83 -0.86
C ASN A 169 -2.11 -8.81 -0.05
N ASN A 170 -3.17 -9.24 0.62
CA ASN A 170 -3.99 -8.40 1.48
C ASN A 170 -3.19 -7.72 2.60
N MET A 171 -2.20 -8.41 3.17
CA MET A 171 -1.32 -7.86 4.19
C MET A 171 -0.38 -6.79 3.62
N LEU A 172 0.10 -6.97 2.39
CA LEU A 172 0.92 -5.97 1.69
C LEU A 172 0.10 -4.74 1.30
N ASP A 173 -1.14 -4.94 0.83
CA ASP A 173 -2.02 -3.83 0.45
C ASP A 173 -2.32 -2.96 1.67
N LEU A 174 -2.65 -3.55 2.83
CA LEU A 174 -2.81 -2.81 4.08
C LEU A 174 -1.58 -1.97 4.44
N GLN A 175 -0.37 -2.52 4.24
CA GLN A 175 0.86 -1.78 4.51
C GLN A 175 1.08 -0.59 3.58
N ARG A 176 0.84 -0.77 2.26
CA ARG A 176 0.95 0.31 1.27
C ARG A 176 -0.04 1.44 1.56
N ILE A 177 -1.21 1.09 2.07
CA ILE A 177 -2.21 2.06 2.50
C ILE A 177 -1.73 2.82 3.74
N GLU A 178 -1.20 2.12 4.78
CA GLU A 178 -0.65 2.75 6.00
C GLU A 178 0.52 3.70 5.70
N THR A 179 1.32 3.42 4.66
CA THR A 179 2.46 4.27 4.24
C THR A 179 2.08 5.38 3.28
N GLY A 180 0.86 5.38 2.74
CA GLY A 180 0.43 6.33 1.72
C GLY A 180 1.09 6.13 0.36
N GLU A 181 1.63 4.93 0.10
CA GLU A 181 2.33 4.59 -1.15
C GLU A 181 1.39 4.04 -2.24
N MET A 182 0.08 4.02 -1.99
CA MET A 182 -0.90 3.51 -2.93
C MET A 182 -1.50 4.64 -3.77
N ASP A 183 -1.18 4.65 -5.06
CA ASP A 183 -1.74 5.60 -6.03
C ASP A 183 -2.99 5.01 -6.68
N VAL A 184 -4.05 5.83 -6.76
CA VAL A 184 -5.31 5.48 -7.44
C VAL A 184 -5.19 5.78 -8.92
N ARG A 185 -5.36 4.77 -9.76
CA ARG A 185 -5.34 4.92 -11.21
C ARG A 185 -6.53 5.74 -11.70
N GLN A 186 -6.26 6.56 -12.70
CA GLN A 186 -7.30 7.34 -13.35
C GLN A 186 -7.42 6.90 -14.81
N GLU A 187 -8.03 5.72 -15.02
CA GLU A 187 -8.20 5.11 -16.34
C GLU A 187 -9.67 5.16 -16.79
N PRO A 188 -9.93 5.30 -18.08
CA PRO A 188 -11.29 5.22 -18.60
C PRO A 188 -11.79 3.78 -18.53
N PHE A 189 -12.99 3.58 -17.99
CA PHE A 189 -13.66 2.29 -18.00
C PHE A 189 -15.16 2.43 -18.18
N ARG A 190 -15.81 1.39 -18.71
CA ARG A 190 -17.26 1.31 -18.80
C ARG A 190 -17.81 0.54 -17.60
N LEU A 191 -18.78 1.13 -16.91
CA LEU A 191 -19.34 0.51 -15.70
C LEU A 191 -19.99 -0.83 -16.00
N ARG A 192 -20.68 -0.98 -17.13
CA ARG A 192 -21.33 -2.24 -17.53
C ARG A 192 -20.30 -3.37 -17.64
N ASP A 193 -19.18 -3.15 -18.29
CA ASP A 193 -18.15 -4.19 -18.49
C ASP A 193 -17.60 -4.68 -17.15
N LEU A 194 -17.37 -3.74 -16.22
CA LEU A 194 -16.95 -4.05 -14.85
C LEU A 194 -18.01 -4.85 -14.11
N THR A 195 -19.29 -4.41 -14.17
CA THR A 195 -20.36 -5.09 -13.46
C THR A 195 -20.67 -6.45 -14.05
N ASP A 196 -20.56 -6.64 -15.36
CA ASP A 196 -20.77 -7.94 -16.02
C ASP A 196 -19.70 -8.95 -15.57
N GLN A 197 -18.42 -8.54 -15.46
CA GLN A 197 -17.37 -9.39 -14.90
C GLN A 197 -17.62 -9.79 -13.45
N ILE A 198 -18.03 -8.84 -12.60
CA ILE A 198 -18.35 -9.09 -11.20
C ILE A 198 -19.54 -10.03 -11.06
N ASN A 199 -20.57 -9.81 -11.87
CA ASN A 199 -21.79 -10.60 -11.86
C ASN A 199 -21.55 -12.05 -12.32
N ALA A 200 -20.67 -12.27 -13.28
CA ALA A 200 -20.27 -13.61 -13.70
C ALA A 200 -19.64 -14.40 -12.55
N ILE A 201 -18.71 -13.79 -11.83
CA ILE A 201 -18.03 -14.41 -10.67
C ILE A 201 -19.03 -14.66 -9.54
N ALA A 202 -19.77 -13.63 -9.12
CA ALA A 202 -20.72 -13.74 -8.01
C ALA A 202 -21.87 -14.71 -8.32
N GLY A 203 -22.33 -14.76 -9.57
CA GLY A 203 -23.34 -15.70 -10.04
C GLY A 203 -22.89 -17.16 -9.87
N THR A 204 -21.67 -17.48 -10.31
CA THR A 204 -21.07 -18.82 -10.15
C THR A 204 -20.96 -19.20 -8.67
N LEU A 205 -20.44 -18.30 -7.81
CA LEU A 205 -20.32 -18.56 -6.37
C LEU A 205 -21.68 -18.81 -5.70
N CYS A 206 -22.72 -18.06 -6.11
CA CYS A 206 -24.07 -18.26 -5.61
C CYS A 206 -24.68 -19.59 -6.08
N GLU A 207 -24.48 -19.95 -7.34
CA GLU A 207 -24.97 -21.21 -7.93
C GLU A 207 -24.34 -22.43 -7.26
N GLU A 208 -23.02 -22.42 -7.07
CA GLU A 208 -22.27 -23.48 -6.36
C GLU A 208 -22.79 -23.68 -4.92
N LYS A 209 -23.19 -22.60 -4.25
CA LYS A 209 -23.70 -22.65 -2.88
C LYS A 209 -25.22 -22.86 -2.80
N GLY A 210 -25.94 -22.84 -3.93
CA GLY A 210 -27.40 -22.97 -3.99
C GLY A 210 -28.14 -21.72 -3.49
N LEU A 211 -27.58 -20.53 -3.70
CA LEU A 211 -28.20 -19.23 -3.36
C LEU A 211 -28.84 -18.58 -4.58
N ARG A 212 -29.85 -17.74 -4.35
CA ARG A 212 -30.43 -16.91 -5.41
C ARG A 212 -29.59 -15.63 -5.55
N TYR A 213 -29.14 -15.34 -6.78
CA TYR A 213 -28.45 -14.11 -7.10
C TYR A 213 -29.36 -13.13 -7.83
N GLN A 214 -29.39 -11.88 -7.41
CA GLN A 214 -30.22 -10.83 -8.01
C GLN A 214 -29.38 -9.61 -8.33
N VAL A 215 -29.49 -9.09 -9.56
CA VAL A 215 -28.73 -7.93 -10.04
C VAL A 215 -29.69 -6.83 -10.48
N THR A 216 -29.43 -5.61 -10.06
CA THR A 216 -30.18 -4.42 -10.47
C THR A 216 -29.21 -3.29 -10.78
N ILE A 217 -29.08 -2.95 -12.06
CA ILE A 217 -28.28 -1.79 -12.50
C ILE A 217 -29.25 -0.76 -13.04
N ALA A 218 -29.31 0.41 -12.40
CA ALA A 218 -30.18 1.50 -12.84
C ALA A 218 -29.65 2.11 -14.16
N ASP A 219 -30.53 2.41 -15.09
CA ASP A 219 -30.18 2.97 -16.42
C ASP A 219 -29.31 4.22 -16.34
N GLY A 220 -29.47 5.04 -15.29
CA GLY A 220 -28.67 6.23 -15.06
C GLY A 220 -27.26 5.97 -14.55
N ALA A 221 -26.92 4.75 -14.15
CA ALA A 221 -25.60 4.37 -13.68
C ALA A 221 -24.70 3.87 -14.83
N ASP A 222 -25.29 3.27 -15.89
CA ASP A 222 -24.48 2.81 -17.04
C ASP A 222 -23.83 4.00 -17.74
N GLY A 223 -22.52 3.90 -17.99
CA GLY A 223 -21.74 4.98 -18.61
C GLY A 223 -20.25 4.71 -18.55
N TRP A 224 -19.52 5.65 -19.15
CA TRP A 224 -18.07 5.70 -19.11
C TRP A 224 -17.61 6.60 -17.99
N TYR A 225 -16.66 6.12 -17.21
CA TYR A 225 -16.10 6.83 -16.06
C TYR A 225 -14.59 6.77 -16.07
N GLN A 226 -13.96 7.77 -15.45
CA GLN A 226 -12.53 7.79 -15.17
C GLN A 226 -12.31 7.44 -13.69
N GLY A 227 -11.47 6.44 -13.43
CA GLY A 227 -11.16 5.96 -12.09
C GLY A 227 -10.40 4.65 -12.12
N ASP A 228 -10.25 4.01 -10.95
CA ASP A 228 -9.58 2.73 -10.80
C ASP A 228 -10.59 1.58 -10.80
N SER A 229 -10.78 0.99 -11.96
CA SER A 229 -11.71 -0.14 -12.15
C SER A 229 -11.26 -1.41 -11.40
N LEU A 230 -9.94 -1.60 -11.23
CA LEU A 230 -9.38 -2.76 -10.52
C LEU A 230 -9.63 -2.67 -9.01
N LEU A 231 -9.37 -1.51 -8.40
CA LEU A 231 -9.70 -1.28 -6.99
C LEU A 231 -11.20 -1.39 -6.74
N LEU A 232 -12.02 -0.80 -7.62
CA LEU A 232 -13.48 -0.91 -7.51
C LEU A 232 -13.95 -2.36 -7.63
N LYS A 233 -13.40 -3.14 -8.57
CA LYS A 233 -13.67 -4.58 -8.69
C LYS A 233 -13.32 -5.33 -7.40
N GLN A 234 -12.15 -5.07 -6.83
CA GLN A 234 -11.69 -5.69 -5.58
C GLN A 234 -12.62 -5.38 -4.41
N VAL A 235 -13.02 -4.12 -4.25
CA VAL A 235 -13.98 -3.71 -3.22
C VAL A 235 -15.30 -4.49 -3.36
N LEU A 236 -15.88 -4.52 -4.55
CA LEU A 236 -17.18 -5.15 -4.78
C LEU A 236 -17.12 -6.67 -4.65
N LEU A 237 -16.04 -7.31 -5.12
CA LEU A 237 -15.83 -8.75 -4.93
C LEU A 237 -15.67 -9.11 -3.45
N ASN A 238 -14.89 -8.35 -2.68
CA ASN A 238 -14.76 -8.57 -1.23
C ASN A 238 -16.11 -8.54 -0.50
N LEU A 239 -17.02 -7.64 -0.91
CA LEU A 239 -18.36 -7.55 -0.33
C LEU A 239 -19.24 -8.73 -0.76
N LEU A 240 -19.22 -9.10 -2.04
CA LEU A 240 -20.02 -10.19 -2.60
C LEU A 240 -19.56 -11.56 -2.06
N GLU A 241 -18.27 -11.80 -1.98
CA GLU A 241 -17.74 -13.02 -1.38
C GLU A 241 -18.15 -13.16 0.09
N ASN A 242 -18.14 -12.08 0.86
CA ASN A 242 -18.64 -12.09 2.23
C ASN A 242 -20.14 -12.36 2.28
N ALA A 243 -20.95 -11.74 1.42
CA ALA A 243 -22.38 -11.98 1.33
C ALA A 243 -22.70 -13.46 1.02
N VAL A 244 -22.01 -14.04 0.03
CA VAL A 244 -22.16 -15.47 -0.30
C VAL A 244 -21.69 -16.34 0.85
N LYS A 245 -20.55 -16.03 1.48
CA LYS A 245 -19.95 -16.80 2.58
C LYS A 245 -20.91 -16.92 3.77
N PHE A 246 -21.54 -15.83 4.19
CA PHE A 246 -22.35 -15.76 5.40
C PHE A 246 -23.85 -15.97 5.18
N THR A 247 -24.26 -16.32 3.96
CA THR A 247 -25.64 -16.69 3.63
C THR A 247 -25.73 -18.20 3.44
N ASP A 248 -26.59 -18.86 4.18
CA ASP A 248 -26.89 -20.29 3.98
C ASP A 248 -28.13 -20.46 3.07
N PRO A 249 -28.19 -21.56 2.26
CA PRO A 249 -29.41 -21.87 1.50
C PRO A 249 -30.64 -22.14 2.42
N PRO A 250 -31.83 -21.70 2.00
CA PRO A 250 -32.25 -21.10 0.74
C PRO A 250 -32.21 -19.55 0.74
N GLY A 251 -31.03 -18.97 0.91
CA GLY A 251 -30.81 -17.53 0.98
C GLY A 251 -30.71 -16.83 -0.37
N SER A 252 -30.51 -15.52 -0.33
CA SER A 252 -30.29 -14.70 -1.52
C SER A 252 -29.21 -13.64 -1.30
N VAL A 253 -28.48 -13.31 -2.38
CA VAL A 253 -27.51 -12.23 -2.46
C VAL A 253 -27.96 -11.28 -3.57
N GLY A 254 -28.00 -9.99 -3.28
CA GLY A 254 -28.37 -8.94 -4.23
C GLY A 254 -27.22 -7.98 -4.49
N PHE A 255 -27.01 -7.60 -5.74
CA PHE A 255 -26.10 -6.52 -6.13
C PHE A 255 -26.88 -5.44 -6.85
N SER A 256 -26.67 -4.19 -6.48
CA SER A 256 -27.26 -3.05 -7.19
C SER A 256 -26.26 -1.92 -7.40
N ALA A 257 -26.41 -1.23 -8.53
CA ALA A 257 -25.67 -0.03 -8.87
C ALA A 257 -26.64 1.07 -9.32
N GLU A 258 -26.52 2.26 -8.73
CA GLU A 258 -27.34 3.41 -9.07
C GLU A 258 -26.51 4.72 -9.06
N ARG A 259 -26.95 5.69 -9.85
CA ARG A 259 -26.39 7.04 -9.83
C ARG A 259 -27.26 7.93 -8.96
N LEU A 260 -26.62 8.53 -7.95
CA LEU A 260 -27.27 9.51 -7.08
C LEU A 260 -27.29 10.90 -7.71
N PRO A 261 -28.27 11.75 -7.39
CA PRO A 261 -28.23 13.16 -7.72
C PRO A 261 -26.96 13.81 -7.17
N SER A 262 -26.27 14.56 -8.00
CA SER A 262 -25.01 15.26 -7.67
C SER A 262 -25.02 16.62 -8.34
N ASP A 263 -24.76 17.68 -7.58
CA ASP A 263 -24.66 19.06 -8.07
C ASP A 263 -23.25 19.40 -8.62
N GLY A 264 -22.33 18.42 -8.61
CA GLY A 264 -20.92 18.60 -9.00
C GLY A 264 -20.57 18.04 -10.38
N ALA A 265 -19.34 18.26 -10.82
CA ALA A 265 -18.77 17.71 -12.06
C ALA A 265 -18.59 16.16 -11.99
N LYS A 266 -18.56 15.58 -10.78
CA LYS A 266 -18.44 14.14 -10.58
C LYS A 266 -19.82 13.50 -10.40
N ALA A 267 -20.01 12.34 -11.00
CA ALA A 267 -21.17 11.49 -10.76
C ALA A 267 -20.97 10.74 -9.44
N LEU A 268 -21.97 10.72 -8.61
CA LEU A 268 -21.96 9.96 -7.36
C LEU A 268 -22.64 8.61 -7.64
N LEU A 269 -21.85 7.53 -7.66
CA LEU A 269 -22.34 6.17 -7.86
C LEU A 269 -22.48 5.46 -6.52
N ARG A 270 -23.60 4.77 -6.31
CA ARG A 270 -23.85 3.92 -5.16
C ARG A 270 -23.92 2.48 -5.61
N PHE A 271 -23.13 1.63 -4.96
CA PHE A 271 -23.15 0.19 -5.10
C PHE A 271 -23.65 -0.41 -3.80
N SER A 272 -24.62 -1.31 -3.86
CA SER A 272 -25.14 -1.98 -2.67
C SER A 272 -25.09 -3.49 -2.85
N VAL A 273 -24.53 -4.17 -1.85
CA VAL A 273 -24.52 -5.63 -1.73
C VAL A 273 -25.38 -6.01 -0.55
N THR A 274 -26.46 -6.75 -0.79
CA THR A 274 -27.42 -7.17 0.22
C THR A 274 -27.44 -8.68 0.33
N ASP A 275 -27.41 -9.21 1.54
CA ASP A 275 -27.52 -10.63 1.83
C ASP A 275 -28.67 -10.93 2.80
N THR A 276 -29.17 -12.15 2.78
CA THR A 276 -30.15 -12.67 3.74
C THR A 276 -29.52 -13.65 4.71
N GLY A 277 -28.27 -13.40 5.06
CA GLY A 277 -27.44 -14.27 5.91
C GLY A 277 -27.69 -14.08 7.39
N ILE A 278 -26.69 -14.50 8.18
CA ILE A 278 -26.74 -14.46 9.65
C ILE A 278 -26.86 -13.04 10.23
N GLY A 279 -26.56 -12.01 9.44
CA GLY A 279 -26.46 -10.62 9.90
C GLY A 279 -25.31 -10.40 10.86
N ILE A 280 -25.21 -9.18 11.42
CA ILE A 280 -24.11 -8.71 12.27
C ILE A 280 -24.71 -8.13 13.55
N GLY A 281 -24.16 -8.48 14.70
CA GLY A 281 -24.59 -7.96 15.99
C GLY A 281 -24.28 -6.47 16.16
N SER A 282 -25.14 -5.74 16.86
CA SER A 282 -24.97 -4.30 17.10
C SER A 282 -23.66 -3.93 17.78
N ASP A 283 -23.15 -4.80 18.65
CA ASP A 283 -21.91 -4.59 19.40
C ASP A 283 -20.65 -4.75 18.54
N TYR A 284 -20.79 -5.48 17.41
CA TYR A 284 -19.71 -5.72 16.46
C TYR A 284 -19.71 -4.74 15.28
N LEU A 285 -20.87 -4.18 14.89
CA LEU A 285 -20.99 -3.23 13.77
C LEU A 285 -19.92 -2.11 13.78
N PRO A 286 -19.56 -1.48 14.92
CA PRO A 286 -18.52 -0.45 14.94
C PRO A 286 -17.12 -0.95 14.57
N LYS A 287 -16.87 -2.25 14.72
CA LYS A 287 -15.56 -2.90 14.52
C LYS A 287 -15.46 -3.70 13.23
N VAL A 288 -16.54 -3.78 12.44
CA VAL A 288 -16.62 -4.66 11.26
C VAL A 288 -15.57 -4.33 10.18
N PHE A 289 -15.10 -3.09 10.15
CA PHE A 289 -14.03 -2.62 9.25
C PHE A 289 -12.64 -2.57 9.89
N GLU A 290 -12.49 -3.00 11.14
CA GLU A 290 -11.16 -3.08 11.77
C GLU A 290 -10.39 -4.29 11.23
N PRO A 291 -9.10 -4.14 10.88
CA PRO A 291 -8.27 -5.25 10.42
C PRO A 291 -8.24 -6.39 11.45
N PHE A 292 -8.28 -7.64 10.96
CA PHE A 292 -8.26 -8.87 11.78
C PHE A 292 -9.43 -9.02 12.76
N SER A 293 -10.45 -8.17 12.67
CA SER A 293 -11.63 -8.24 13.51
C SER A 293 -12.59 -9.33 13.02
N GLN A 294 -13.14 -10.11 13.97
CA GLN A 294 -14.13 -11.17 13.72
C GLN A 294 -15.13 -11.21 14.89
N GLU A 295 -16.41 -11.40 14.63
CA GLU A 295 -17.47 -11.30 15.64
C GLU A 295 -17.41 -12.45 16.67
N ASP A 296 -17.05 -13.67 16.28
CA ASP A 296 -16.98 -14.83 17.20
C ASP A 296 -15.99 -15.89 16.73
N THR A 297 -15.21 -16.47 17.67
CA THR A 297 -14.29 -17.56 17.40
C THR A 297 -14.97 -18.88 17.05
N SER A 298 -16.26 -19.07 17.39
CA SER A 298 -17.03 -20.26 17.04
C SER A 298 -17.41 -20.31 15.55
N PHE A 299 -17.58 -19.15 14.90
CA PHE A 299 -17.86 -19.05 13.46
C PHE A 299 -16.60 -19.18 12.59
N THR A 300 -15.41 -18.86 13.10
CA THR A 300 -14.12 -19.05 12.38
C THR A 300 -13.86 -20.50 12.02
N THR A 301 -14.33 -21.44 12.85
CA THR A 301 -14.21 -22.88 12.59
C THR A 301 -15.09 -23.36 11.44
N ARG A 302 -16.21 -22.67 11.15
CA ARG A 302 -17.18 -23.08 10.12
C ARG A 302 -16.97 -22.36 8.78
N PHE A 303 -16.60 -21.08 8.79
CA PHE A 303 -16.54 -20.27 7.58
C PHE A 303 -15.15 -19.73 7.22
N GLY A 304 -14.16 -19.80 8.10
CA GLY A 304 -12.77 -19.31 7.87
C GLY A 304 -12.69 -17.85 7.43
N GLY A 305 -11.56 -17.22 7.51
CA GLY A 305 -11.34 -15.87 6.94
C GLY A 305 -10.28 -15.12 7.70
N SER A 306 -9.62 -14.16 7.06
CA SER A 306 -8.54 -13.37 7.66
C SER A 306 -9.05 -12.19 8.51
N GLY A 307 -10.29 -11.77 8.33
CA GLY A 307 -10.79 -10.51 8.89
C GLY A 307 -10.22 -9.26 8.23
N MET A 308 -9.58 -9.38 7.07
CA MET A 308 -8.94 -8.26 6.34
C MET A 308 -9.81 -7.70 5.20
N GLY A 309 -10.67 -8.52 4.56
CA GLY A 309 -11.39 -8.13 3.35
C GLY A 309 -12.24 -6.86 3.48
N LEU A 310 -12.96 -6.70 4.59
CA LEU A 310 -13.78 -5.49 4.83
C LEU A 310 -12.92 -4.27 5.17
N ALA A 311 -11.80 -4.45 5.87
CA ALA A 311 -10.86 -3.38 6.15
C ALA A 311 -10.21 -2.86 4.85
N ILE A 312 -9.83 -3.76 3.94
CA ILE A 312 -9.30 -3.42 2.61
C ILE A 312 -10.37 -2.70 1.80
N ALA A 313 -11.60 -3.25 1.73
CA ALA A 313 -12.71 -2.62 1.00
C ALA A 313 -13.00 -1.20 1.48
N LYS A 314 -12.90 -0.94 2.79
CA LYS A 314 -13.03 0.41 3.36
C LYS A 314 -11.90 1.31 2.91
N ASN A 315 -10.65 0.88 3.09
CA ASN A 315 -9.48 1.68 2.74
C ASN A 315 -9.44 2.02 1.24
N ASP A 316 -9.70 1.03 0.37
CA ASP A 316 -9.74 1.24 -1.09
C ASP A 316 -10.85 2.22 -1.48
N THR A 317 -12.01 2.12 -0.83
CA THR A 317 -13.12 3.07 -1.03
C THR A 317 -12.72 4.49 -0.61
N GLU A 318 -12.08 4.64 0.54
CA GLU A 318 -11.60 5.94 1.06
C GLU A 318 -10.49 6.52 0.17
N LEU A 319 -9.56 5.70 -0.34
CA LEU A 319 -8.53 6.10 -1.31
C LEU A 319 -9.13 6.63 -2.61
N MET A 320 -10.20 6.02 -3.11
CA MET A 320 -10.96 6.52 -4.26
C MET A 320 -11.81 7.76 -3.95
N GLY A 321 -11.74 8.29 -2.71
CA GLY A 321 -12.50 9.46 -2.27
C GLY A 321 -13.97 9.18 -1.97
N GLY A 322 -14.33 7.91 -1.77
CA GLY A 322 -15.66 7.45 -1.45
C GLY A 322 -15.92 7.19 0.03
N ASN A 323 -17.06 6.55 0.27
CA ASN A 323 -17.47 6.11 1.61
C ASN A 323 -18.13 4.73 1.54
N ILE A 324 -17.88 3.90 2.56
CA ILE A 324 -18.55 2.61 2.75
C ILE A 324 -19.35 2.62 4.05
N ALA A 325 -20.55 2.04 4.01
CA ALA A 325 -21.44 1.91 5.15
C ALA A 325 -22.03 0.50 5.22
N VAL A 326 -22.49 0.10 6.40
CA VAL A 326 -23.16 -1.19 6.64
C VAL A 326 -24.41 -0.99 7.47
N GLU A 327 -25.49 -1.64 7.05
CA GLU A 327 -26.73 -1.82 7.81
C GLU A 327 -26.98 -3.31 7.96
N SER A 328 -27.18 -3.78 9.18
CA SER A 328 -27.35 -5.21 9.44
C SER A 328 -28.22 -5.47 10.66
N GLN A 329 -28.92 -6.59 10.62
CA GLN A 329 -29.69 -7.13 11.75
C GLN A 329 -29.43 -8.62 11.88
N PRO A 330 -29.15 -9.13 13.09
CA PRO A 330 -28.92 -10.55 13.34
C PRO A 330 -30.10 -11.41 12.82
N ASN A 331 -29.75 -12.47 12.09
CA ASN A 331 -30.69 -13.42 11.45
C ASN A 331 -31.65 -12.82 10.40
N VAL A 332 -31.39 -11.61 9.94
CA VAL A 332 -32.14 -10.97 8.83
C VAL A 332 -31.23 -10.82 7.62
N GLY A 333 -29.96 -10.40 7.84
CA GLY A 333 -28.97 -10.19 6.81
C GLY A 333 -28.27 -8.85 6.94
N SER A 334 -27.44 -8.53 5.95
CA SER A 334 -26.66 -7.30 5.90
C SER A 334 -26.79 -6.58 4.56
N THR A 335 -26.62 -5.28 4.57
CA THR A 335 -26.48 -4.45 3.37
C THR A 335 -25.23 -3.59 3.50
N PHE A 336 -24.26 -3.82 2.65
CA PHE A 336 -23.08 -2.99 2.50
C PHE A 336 -23.30 -2.02 1.34
N THR A 337 -23.00 -0.75 1.58
CA THR A 337 -23.20 0.32 0.60
C THR A 337 -21.88 1.08 0.40
N VAL A 338 -21.39 1.10 -0.85
CA VAL A 338 -20.23 1.86 -1.29
C VAL A 338 -20.71 3.04 -2.13
N THR A 339 -20.23 4.23 -1.82
CA THR A 339 -20.56 5.45 -2.57
C THR A 339 -19.28 6.11 -3.06
N LEU A 340 -19.14 6.28 -4.39
CA LEU A 340 -17.94 6.77 -5.04
C LEU A 340 -18.20 7.96 -5.94
N PRO A 341 -17.37 9.04 -5.87
CA PRO A 341 -17.41 10.17 -6.78
C PRO A 341 -16.54 9.89 -8.01
N LEU A 342 -17.11 9.41 -9.12
CA LEU A 342 -16.42 9.14 -10.38
C LEU A 342 -16.64 10.27 -11.40
N THR A 343 -15.65 10.54 -12.24
CA THR A 343 -15.78 11.53 -13.31
C THR A 343 -16.38 10.89 -14.55
N PRO A 344 -17.61 11.28 -14.94
CA PRO A 344 -18.20 10.76 -16.17
C PRO A 344 -17.43 11.31 -17.37
N ILE A 345 -17.17 10.47 -18.36
CA ILE A 345 -16.50 10.83 -19.61
C ILE A 345 -17.39 10.47 -20.80
N ALA A 346 -17.13 11.10 -21.93
CA ALA A 346 -17.80 10.73 -23.18
C ALA A 346 -17.45 9.26 -23.54
N PRO A 347 -18.35 8.54 -24.20
CA PRO A 347 -18.03 7.21 -24.71
C PRO A 347 -16.73 7.30 -25.50
N GLN A 348 -15.73 6.53 -25.10
CA GLN A 348 -14.59 6.31 -25.95
C GLN A 348 -14.98 5.20 -26.90
N ASP A 349 -14.72 5.38 -28.20
CA ASP A 349 -14.69 4.27 -29.15
C ASP A 349 -13.51 3.38 -28.75
N SER A 350 -13.69 2.63 -27.66
CA SER A 350 -12.91 1.41 -27.48
C SER A 350 -13.24 0.56 -28.68
N ALA A 351 -12.23 0.17 -29.43
CA ALA A 351 -12.40 -0.77 -30.51
C ALA A 351 -13.34 -1.88 -30.03
N ALA A 352 -14.55 -1.81 -30.53
CA ALA A 352 -15.65 -2.66 -30.09
C ALA A 352 -15.23 -4.10 -30.26
N GLY A 353 -15.38 -4.87 -29.14
CA GLY A 353 -15.41 -6.31 -29.23
C GLY A 353 -14.25 -6.90 -30.00
N GLU A 354 -13.04 -6.85 -29.43
CA GLU A 354 -12.13 -7.95 -29.73
C GLU A 354 -12.82 -9.18 -29.13
N GLU A 355 -13.50 -9.93 -30.01
CA GLU A 355 -13.79 -11.33 -29.78
C GLU A 355 -12.52 -11.91 -29.13
N THR A 356 -12.65 -12.60 -28.03
CA THR A 356 -11.51 -13.30 -27.39
C THR A 356 -10.77 -13.99 -28.51
N PRO A 357 -9.57 -13.55 -28.87
CA PRO A 357 -8.90 -14.08 -30.06
C PRO A 357 -8.73 -15.56 -29.81
N GLU A 358 -9.19 -16.38 -30.78
CA GLU A 358 -8.97 -17.81 -30.75
C GLU A 358 -7.48 -18.04 -30.43
N ILE A 359 -7.18 -18.77 -29.36
CA ILE A 359 -5.81 -19.00 -28.90
C ILE A 359 -5.08 -19.74 -30.03
N ASP A 360 -4.00 -19.14 -30.52
CA ASP A 360 -3.20 -19.66 -31.64
C ASP A 360 -1.72 -19.55 -31.27
N LEU A 361 -1.26 -20.53 -30.50
CA LEU A 361 0.15 -20.65 -30.10
C LEU A 361 0.83 -21.89 -30.71
N GLU A 362 0.11 -22.68 -31.54
CA GLU A 362 0.66 -23.87 -32.15
C GLU A 362 1.90 -23.58 -33.02
N GLY A 363 3.01 -24.21 -32.66
CA GLY A 363 4.30 -24.05 -33.36
C GLY A 363 4.99 -22.70 -33.13
N ARG A 364 4.44 -21.78 -32.32
CA ARG A 364 5.08 -20.51 -31.98
C ARG A 364 6.28 -20.71 -31.06
N ARG A 365 7.38 -20.04 -31.38
CA ARG A 365 8.63 -20.11 -30.59
C ARG A 365 8.70 -18.97 -29.60
N ILE A 366 8.74 -19.31 -28.31
CA ILE A 366 8.71 -18.34 -27.22
C ILE A 366 9.98 -18.49 -26.38
N LEU A 367 10.75 -17.40 -26.26
CA LEU A 367 11.90 -17.33 -25.37
C LEU A 367 11.43 -16.93 -23.98
N ILE A 368 11.60 -17.80 -23.00
CA ILE A 368 11.28 -17.57 -21.59
C ILE A 368 12.55 -17.13 -20.89
N THR A 369 12.53 -15.95 -20.26
CA THR A 369 13.66 -15.43 -19.49
C THR A 369 13.27 -15.35 -18.02
N GLU A 370 13.85 -16.20 -17.21
CA GLU A 370 13.51 -16.40 -15.79
C GLU A 370 14.73 -16.99 -15.06
N ASP A 371 15.09 -16.43 -13.91
CA ASP A 371 16.26 -16.88 -13.13
C ASP A 371 15.95 -18.07 -12.18
N ILE A 372 14.67 -18.31 -11.90
CA ILE A 372 14.21 -19.41 -11.07
C ILE A 372 13.75 -20.56 -12.01
N PRO A 373 14.49 -21.69 -12.06
CA PRO A 373 14.20 -22.78 -12.99
C PRO A 373 12.77 -23.32 -12.88
N GLU A 374 12.23 -23.41 -11.68
CA GLU A 374 10.89 -23.93 -11.43
C GLU A 374 9.79 -23.01 -12.01
N ASN A 375 10.00 -21.70 -11.98
CA ASN A 375 9.08 -20.75 -12.63
C ASN A 375 9.16 -20.82 -14.14
N ALA A 376 10.37 -21.00 -14.68
CA ALA A 376 10.59 -21.18 -16.11
C ALA A 376 9.90 -22.47 -16.62
N GLU A 377 10.01 -23.58 -15.87
CA GLU A 377 9.36 -24.86 -16.19
C GLU A 377 7.84 -24.71 -16.19
N ILE A 378 7.25 -24.04 -15.20
CA ILE A 378 5.80 -23.76 -15.14
C ILE A 378 5.34 -22.96 -16.35
N ALA A 379 6.07 -21.90 -16.72
CA ALA A 379 5.72 -21.08 -17.88
C ALA A 379 5.87 -21.89 -19.20
N ALA A 380 6.89 -22.73 -19.31
CA ALA A 380 7.10 -23.62 -20.46
C ALA A 380 5.96 -24.64 -20.57
N ASP A 381 5.63 -25.33 -19.50
CA ASP A 381 4.56 -26.35 -19.49
C ASP A 381 3.21 -25.74 -19.88
N LEU A 382 2.88 -24.53 -19.38
CA LEU A 382 1.66 -23.83 -19.77
C LEU A 382 1.64 -23.56 -21.29
N LEU A 383 2.72 -23.07 -21.87
CA LEU A 383 2.80 -22.73 -23.28
C LEU A 383 2.83 -23.96 -24.18
N GLU A 384 3.53 -25.01 -23.79
CA GLU A 384 3.62 -26.27 -24.54
C GLU A 384 2.28 -27.02 -24.62
N LEU A 385 1.40 -26.80 -23.61
CA LEU A 385 0.03 -27.33 -23.63
C LEU A 385 -0.81 -26.73 -24.76
N GLU A 386 -0.53 -25.51 -25.20
CA GLU A 386 -1.16 -24.85 -26.34
C GLU A 386 -0.33 -24.99 -27.62
N GLY A 387 0.62 -25.93 -27.64
CA GLY A 387 1.41 -26.29 -28.81
C GLY A 387 2.58 -25.37 -29.14
N ALA A 388 2.94 -24.44 -28.24
CA ALA A 388 4.10 -23.57 -28.41
C ALA A 388 5.42 -24.35 -28.21
N VAL A 389 6.51 -23.86 -28.82
CA VAL A 389 7.87 -24.36 -28.62
C VAL A 389 8.62 -23.36 -27.75
N THR A 390 9.13 -23.81 -26.60
CA THR A 390 9.78 -22.92 -25.65
C THR A 390 11.30 -23.12 -25.61
N GLU A 391 12.01 -22.02 -25.34
CA GLU A 391 13.43 -22.02 -25.02
C GLU A 391 13.66 -21.17 -23.75
N HIS A 392 14.57 -21.58 -22.87
CA HIS A 392 14.80 -20.92 -21.60
C HIS A 392 16.16 -20.21 -21.55
N ALA A 393 16.15 -18.99 -21.06
CA ALA A 393 17.32 -18.18 -20.70
C ALA A 393 17.29 -17.86 -19.20
N GLU A 394 18.35 -18.19 -18.47
CA GLU A 394 18.46 -18.07 -17.02
C GLU A 394 18.67 -16.64 -16.50
N ASN A 395 18.86 -15.66 -17.39
CA ASN A 395 19.00 -14.24 -17.08
C ASN A 395 18.91 -13.39 -18.35
N GLY A 396 18.84 -12.05 -18.18
CA GLY A 396 18.72 -11.10 -19.29
C GLY A 396 19.89 -11.13 -20.27
N GLN A 397 21.12 -11.34 -19.78
CA GLN A 397 22.30 -11.46 -20.63
C GLN A 397 22.19 -12.66 -21.56
N LYS A 398 21.76 -13.80 -21.05
CA LYS A 398 21.57 -15.02 -21.84
C LYS A 398 20.46 -14.89 -22.86
N ALA A 399 19.34 -14.25 -22.48
CA ALA A 399 18.25 -13.95 -23.39
C ALA A 399 18.71 -13.07 -24.57
N PHE A 400 19.48 -12.01 -24.27
CA PHE A 400 20.07 -11.16 -25.29
C PHE A 400 20.99 -11.94 -26.24
N GLU A 401 21.89 -12.78 -25.72
CA GLU A 401 22.80 -13.61 -26.50
C GLU A 401 22.06 -14.61 -27.39
N MET A 402 21.04 -15.28 -26.86
CA MET A 402 20.21 -16.23 -27.60
C MET A 402 19.45 -15.53 -28.73
N PHE A 403 18.81 -14.37 -28.41
CA PHE A 403 18.12 -13.61 -29.44
C PHE A 403 19.09 -13.06 -30.50
N GLN A 404 20.24 -12.52 -30.09
CA GLN A 404 21.25 -11.98 -31.01
C GLN A 404 21.81 -13.03 -31.96
N SER A 405 22.03 -14.27 -31.49
CA SER A 405 22.62 -15.37 -32.26
C SER A 405 21.60 -16.13 -33.11
N SER A 406 20.30 -15.99 -32.84
CA SER A 406 19.24 -16.64 -33.61
C SER A 406 19.06 -16.02 -35.01
N ALA A 407 18.48 -16.75 -35.90
CA ALA A 407 18.05 -16.21 -37.21
C ALA A 407 16.96 -15.13 -36.99
N PRO A 408 16.84 -14.11 -37.87
CA PRO A 408 15.71 -13.18 -37.81
C PRO A 408 14.37 -13.95 -37.84
N HIS A 409 13.44 -13.47 -37.01
CA HIS A 409 12.10 -14.08 -36.82
C HIS A 409 12.12 -15.54 -36.34
N TYR A 410 13.18 -15.97 -35.64
CA TYR A 410 13.24 -17.29 -35.03
C TYR A 410 12.33 -17.41 -33.82
N TYR A 411 12.23 -16.35 -33.02
CA TYR A 411 11.29 -16.25 -31.92
C TYR A 411 10.08 -15.41 -32.33
N ASP A 412 8.89 -15.82 -31.89
CA ASP A 412 7.62 -15.10 -32.09
C ASP A 412 7.34 -14.13 -30.94
N ALA A 413 7.81 -14.43 -29.72
CA ALA A 413 7.71 -13.56 -28.56
C ALA A 413 8.79 -13.87 -27.51
N ILE A 414 8.99 -12.95 -26.58
CA ILE A 414 9.88 -13.11 -25.41
C ILE A 414 9.05 -12.84 -24.15
N LEU A 415 9.03 -13.79 -23.22
CA LEU A 415 8.60 -13.57 -21.84
C LEU A 415 9.83 -13.17 -21.01
N MET A 416 9.79 -12.02 -20.35
CA MET A 416 10.94 -11.41 -19.71
C MET A 416 10.67 -11.11 -18.24
N ASP A 417 11.28 -11.85 -17.32
CA ASP A 417 11.28 -11.43 -15.91
C ASP A 417 12.01 -10.09 -15.75
N LEU A 418 11.44 -9.22 -14.94
CA LEU A 418 12.03 -7.90 -14.66
C LEU A 418 13.21 -7.97 -13.70
N ARG A 419 13.20 -8.93 -12.76
CA ARG A 419 14.19 -8.98 -11.67
C ARG A 419 15.04 -10.23 -11.75
N MET A 420 16.18 -10.13 -12.41
CA MET A 420 17.14 -11.21 -12.59
C MET A 420 18.56 -10.75 -12.24
N PRO A 421 19.44 -11.65 -11.80
CA PRO A 421 20.85 -11.37 -11.60
C PRO A 421 21.58 -11.07 -12.94
N MET A 422 22.73 -10.43 -12.85
CA MET A 422 23.64 -10.06 -13.96
C MET A 422 23.08 -8.95 -14.86
N MET A 423 22.00 -9.20 -15.58
CA MET A 423 21.31 -8.24 -16.42
C MET A 423 19.81 -8.33 -16.14
N ASP A 424 19.21 -7.23 -15.70
CA ASP A 424 17.77 -7.15 -15.44
C ASP A 424 16.94 -7.15 -16.74
N GLY A 425 15.64 -7.41 -16.63
CA GLY A 425 14.77 -7.47 -17.80
C GLY A 425 14.65 -6.15 -18.56
N TYR A 426 14.74 -5.02 -17.84
CA TYR A 426 14.69 -3.70 -18.48
C TYR A 426 15.93 -3.43 -19.33
N GLU A 427 17.09 -3.81 -18.85
CA GLU A 427 18.36 -3.68 -19.60
C GLU A 427 18.41 -4.65 -20.78
N ALA A 428 17.93 -5.88 -20.59
CA ALA A 428 17.82 -6.88 -21.65
C ALA A 428 16.89 -6.40 -22.79
N ALA A 429 15.71 -5.89 -22.46
CA ALA A 429 14.77 -5.36 -23.46
C ALA A 429 15.36 -4.18 -24.23
N ARG A 430 15.97 -3.20 -23.55
CA ARG A 430 16.66 -2.08 -24.24
C ARG A 430 17.77 -2.57 -25.16
N SER A 431 18.55 -3.56 -24.71
CA SER A 431 19.65 -4.12 -25.50
C SER A 431 19.14 -4.85 -26.74
N ILE A 432 18.06 -5.63 -26.62
CA ILE A 432 17.38 -6.27 -27.74
C ILE A 432 16.85 -5.23 -28.72
N ARG A 433 16.15 -4.19 -28.26
CA ARG A 433 15.62 -3.11 -29.09
C ARG A 433 16.71 -2.30 -29.83
N ALA A 434 17.91 -2.23 -29.26
CA ALA A 434 19.05 -1.52 -29.87
C ALA A 434 19.79 -2.33 -30.96
N LEU A 435 19.46 -3.62 -31.14
CA LEU A 435 20.11 -4.44 -32.18
C LEU A 435 19.73 -3.97 -33.59
N SER A 436 20.72 -3.94 -34.47
CA SER A 436 20.54 -3.61 -35.88
C SER A 436 20.05 -4.84 -36.67
N ARG A 437 18.84 -5.37 -36.31
CA ARG A 437 18.17 -6.48 -37.01
C ARG A 437 16.69 -6.15 -37.18
N GLU A 438 16.09 -6.66 -38.24
CA GLU A 438 14.76 -6.26 -38.69
C GLU A 438 13.63 -6.58 -37.71
N ASP A 439 13.77 -7.66 -36.91
CA ASP A 439 12.78 -8.08 -35.92
C ASP A 439 13.02 -7.52 -34.51
N ALA A 440 14.17 -6.90 -34.24
CA ALA A 440 14.48 -6.35 -32.90
C ALA A 440 13.51 -5.27 -32.44
N GLY A 441 12.99 -4.45 -33.37
CA GLY A 441 12.00 -3.41 -33.07
C GLY A 441 10.57 -3.91 -32.96
N THR A 442 10.25 -5.11 -33.48
CA THR A 442 8.87 -5.59 -33.64
C THR A 442 8.54 -6.82 -32.83
N ILE A 443 9.54 -7.61 -32.38
CA ILE A 443 9.30 -8.80 -31.55
C ILE A 443 8.55 -8.42 -30.27
N PRO A 444 7.43 -9.08 -29.96
CA PRO A 444 6.75 -8.89 -28.71
C PRO A 444 7.64 -9.27 -27.51
N ILE A 445 7.82 -8.34 -26.56
CA ILE A 445 8.46 -8.59 -25.27
C ILE A 445 7.43 -8.35 -24.19
N ILE A 446 7.05 -9.39 -23.47
CA ILE A 446 6.05 -9.36 -22.41
C ILE A 446 6.76 -9.45 -21.07
N ALA A 447 6.63 -8.42 -20.24
CA ALA A 447 7.22 -8.39 -18.91
C ALA A 447 6.51 -9.37 -17.97
N LEU A 448 7.27 -10.12 -17.17
CA LEU A 448 6.79 -10.89 -16.04
C LEU A 448 7.19 -10.15 -14.76
N THR A 449 6.23 -9.77 -13.92
CA THR A 449 6.51 -9.00 -12.70
C THR A 449 5.87 -9.64 -11.48
N ALA A 450 6.54 -9.59 -10.35
CA ALA A 450 5.95 -10.00 -9.06
C ALA A 450 4.88 -9.01 -8.57
N ASN A 451 4.81 -7.80 -9.15
CA ASN A 451 3.92 -6.74 -8.74
C ASN A 451 3.62 -5.79 -9.91
N ALA A 452 2.34 -5.44 -10.09
CA ALA A 452 1.91 -4.47 -11.09
C ALA A 452 2.00 -3.02 -10.57
N SER A 453 3.13 -2.61 -9.99
CA SER A 453 3.28 -1.19 -9.61
C SER A 453 3.28 -0.32 -10.86
N GLN A 454 2.69 0.88 -10.79
CA GLN A 454 2.71 1.85 -11.90
C GLN A 454 4.13 2.15 -12.37
N GLU A 455 5.08 2.20 -11.44
CA GLU A 455 6.49 2.45 -11.72
C GLU A 455 7.11 1.31 -12.55
N ASP A 456 6.84 0.04 -12.19
CA ASP A 456 7.33 -1.12 -12.94
C ASP A 456 6.69 -1.20 -14.33
N VAL A 457 5.39 -0.91 -14.44
CA VAL A 457 4.66 -0.86 -15.73
C VAL A 457 5.21 0.24 -16.63
N HIS A 458 5.35 1.46 -16.12
CA HIS A 458 5.86 2.60 -16.89
C HIS A 458 7.30 2.33 -17.34
N ARG A 459 8.14 1.85 -16.45
CA ARG A 459 9.55 1.52 -16.73
C ARG A 459 9.71 0.39 -17.75
N SER A 460 8.83 -0.62 -17.73
CA SER A 460 8.83 -1.70 -18.73
C SER A 460 8.48 -1.16 -20.11
N MET A 461 7.46 -0.31 -20.24
CA MET A 461 7.08 0.33 -21.48
C MET A 461 8.17 1.25 -22.03
N GLU A 462 8.79 2.09 -21.16
CA GLU A 462 9.95 2.92 -21.54
C GLU A 462 11.15 2.09 -21.99
N SER A 463 11.29 0.86 -21.50
CA SER A 463 12.34 -0.08 -21.93
C SER A 463 12.03 -0.79 -23.26
N GLY A 464 10.86 -0.49 -23.86
CA GLY A 464 10.44 -1.04 -25.16
C GLY A 464 9.71 -2.38 -25.06
N MET A 465 9.20 -2.77 -23.90
CA MET A 465 8.32 -3.93 -23.74
C MET A 465 6.89 -3.60 -24.22
N ASN A 466 6.12 -4.61 -24.58
CA ASN A 466 4.80 -4.45 -25.22
C ASN A 466 3.64 -4.61 -24.23
N ALA A 467 3.80 -5.48 -23.24
CA ALA A 467 2.80 -5.75 -22.21
C ALA A 467 3.48 -6.25 -20.92
N HIS A 468 2.70 -6.41 -19.88
CA HIS A 468 3.15 -6.99 -18.62
C HIS A 468 2.13 -8.00 -18.08
N LEU A 469 2.62 -9.05 -17.44
CA LEU A 469 1.85 -10.06 -16.73
C LEU A 469 2.35 -10.15 -15.29
N VAL A 470 1.43 -10.32 -14.36
CA VAL A 470 1.76 -10.43 -12.93
C VAL A 470 1.94 -11.90 -12.57
N LYS A 471 2.99 -12.21 -11.83
CA LYS A 471 3.19 -13.54 -11.24
C LYS A 471 2.31 -13.68 -9.97
N PRO A 472 1.59 -14.81 -9.75
CA PRO A 472 1.62 -16.04 -10.56
C PRO A 472 0.95 -15.86 -11.91
N ILE A 473 1.51 -16.52 -12.93
CA ILE A 473 1.04 -16.39 -14.30
C ILE A 473 -0.34 -17.06 -14.40
N ASP A 474 -1.33 -16.26 -14.78
CA ASP A 474 -2.65 -16.73 -15.18
C ASP A 474 -2.57 -17.27 -16.61
N ALA A 475 -2.95 -18.52 -16.81
CA ALA A 475 -2.80 -19.20 -18.08
C ALA A 475 -3.63 -18.55 -19.21
N ASP A 476 -4.89 -18.20 -18.91
CA ASP A 476 -5.80 -17.62 -19.91
C ASP A 476 -5.32 -16.22 -20.34
N LEU A 477 -4.86 -15.42 -19.36
CA LEU A 477 -4.32 -14.10 -19.61
C LEU A 477 -2.98 -14.17 -20.39
N LEU A 478 -2.12 -15.16 -20.07
CA LEU A 478 -0.87 -15.41 -20.79
C LEU A 478 -1.15 -15.70 -22.27
N TYR A 479 -2.06 -16.63 -22.54
CA TYR A 479 -2.39 -17.06 -23.92
C TYR A 479 -3.02 -15.92 -24.72
N ALA A 480 -3.99 -15.22 -24.14
CA ALA A 480 -4.63 -14.05 -24.76
C ALA A 480 -3.61 -12.95 -25.08
N THR A 481 -2.73 -12.62 -24.13
CA THR A 481 -1.72 -11.57 -24.30
C THR A 481 -0.72 -11.92 -25.40
N LEU A 482 -0.19 -13.15 -25.40
CA LEU A 482 0.75 -13.59 -26.42
C LEU A 482 0.11 -13.63 -27.81
N THR A 483 -1.09 -14.22 -27.93
CA THR A 483 -1.82 -14.29 -29.19
C THR A 483 -2.08 -12.90 -29.77
N HIS A 484 -2.53 -11.96 -28.94
CA HIS A 484 -2.76 -10.56 -29.34
C HIS A 484 -1.48 -9.93 -29.91
N TRP A 485 -0.38 -9.97 -29.18
CA TRP A 485 0.84 -9.27 -29.57
C TRP A 485 1.59 -9.97 -30.73
N ILE A 486 1.53 -11.29 -30.83
CA ILE A 486 2.09 -12.03 -31.96
C ILE A 486 1.32 -11.67 -33.25
N ARG A 487 -0.01 -11.62 -33.22
CA ARG A 487 -0.83 -11.16 -34.37
C ARG A 487 -0.57 -9.71 -34.74
N ALA A 488 -0.49 -8.80 -33.75
CA ALA A 488 -0.16 -7.41 -33.99
C ALA A 488 1.23 -7.20 -34.62
N GLY A 489 2.19 -8.06 -34.25
CA GLY A 489 3.53 -8.10 -34.88
C GLY A 489 3.52 -8.66 -36.30
N ALA A 490 2.65 -9.63 -36.58
CA ALA A 490 2.50 -10.21 -37.90
C ALA A 490 1.83 -9.28 -38.92
N GLY A 491 0.81 -8.50 -38.51
CA GLY A 491 0.12 -7.53 -39.37
C GLY A 491 1.00 -6.38 -39.86
N ARG A 492 2.05 -6.01 -39.13
CA ARG A 492 3.05 -5.02 -39.55
C ARG A 492 4.02 -5.52 -40.63
N LYS A 493 4.07 -6.85 -40.87
CA LYS A 493 4.89 -7.45 -41.92
C LYS A 493 4.26 -7.35 -43.34
N GLU A 494 2.93 -7.18 -43.42
CA GLU A 494 2.23 -7.08 -44.74
C GLU A 494 2.17 -5.62 -45.25
N GLU A 495 2.48 -4.62 -44.44
CA GLU A 495 2.47 -3.21 -44.82
C GLU A 495 3.88 -2.63 -45.08
N ALA A 496 4.97 -3.38 -44.87
CA ALA A 496 6.35 -2.96 -45.11
C ALA A 496 6.95 -3.69 -46.30
#